data_ff7a36416e7a4ead8cfccfcd598cf96f
#
_entry.id   ff7a36416e7a4ead8cfccfcd598cf96f
#
_cell.length_a   1.000
_cell.length_b   1.000
_cell.length_c   1.000
_cell.angle_alpha   90.00
_cell.angle_beta   90.00
_cell.angle_gamma   90.00
#
_symmetry.space_group_name_H-M   'P 1'
#
loop_
_entity.id
_entity.type
_entity.pdbx_description
1 polymer ?
#
loop_
_entity_poly.entity_id
_entity_poly.type
_entity_poly.pdbx_seq_one_letter_code
_entity_poly.pdbx_strand_id
1 'polypeptide(L)'
;MRQKKPWNSPQICRLTLVTQVLVSRAVASPKMQAQAPVRSLDQRMDALRRANDIRVRRARLKKDLKDGRARIEEILRDPPEYVSTAKVFDMLMAVPKFGRVKAGRFLNTCRISQSKTVGGLSERQRAELIGLFNR
;
A
#
# COMPACT_ATOMS: atom_id res chain seq x y z
N MET A 1 -20.58 -48.90 15.09
CA MET A 1 -20.91 -48.51 16.47
C MET A 1 -19.78 -47.69 17.05
N ARG A 2 -19.91 -46.39 17.04
CA ARG A 2 -18.97 -45.48 17.69
C ARG A 2 -19.77 -44.57 18.64
N GLN A 3 -19.51 -44.76 19.91
CA GLN A 3 -20.19 -44.12 21.00
C GLN A 3 -19.76 -42.66 21.15
N LYS A 4 -20.72 -41.78 21.19
CA LYS A 4 -20.63 -40.38 21.53
C LYS A 4 -20.45 -40.25 23.04
N LYS A 5 -19.39 -39.57 23.49
CA LYS A 5 -19.23 -39.18 24.90
C LYS A 5 -19.99 -37.88 25.15
N PRO A 6 -20.82 -37.82 26.18
CA PRO A 6 -21.52 -36.60 26.59
C PRO A 6 -20.59 -35.73 27.44
N TRP A 7 -20.57 -34.48 27.14
CA TRP A 7 -20.02 -33.44 28.01
C TRP A 7 -21.02 -33.13 29.09
N ASN A 8 -20.72 -33.49 30.28
CA ASN A 8 -21.56 -33.17 31.43
C ASN A 8 -20.85 -32.12 32.29
N SER A 9 -21.46 -30.98 32.38
CA SER A 9 -21.28 -30.00 33.43
C SER A 9 -21.96 -30.53 34.71
N PRO A 10 -22.02 -29.89 35.82
CA PRO A 10 -21.44 -28.68 36.39
C PRO A 10 -20.93 -28.88 37.83
N GLN A 11 -20.17 -28.00 38.35
CA GLN A 11 -20.18 -27.78 39.79
C GLN A 11 -19.92 -26.30 40.08
N ILE A 12 -20.94 -25.67 40.29
CA ILE A 12 -21.36 -24.71 41.26
C ILE A 12 -20.63 -24.94 42.59
N CYS A 13 -20.03 -24.00 43.17
CA CYS A 13 -20.24 -23.54 44.52
C CYS A 13 -19.22 -22.53 45.00
N ARG A 14 -19.78 -21.49 45.44
CA ARG A 14 -19.64 -20.71 46.67
C ARG A 14 -18.81 -19.44 46.53
N LEU A 15 -19.66 -18.46 46.59
CA LEU A 15 -19.58 -17.29 47.50
C LEU A 15 -18.26 -17.17 48.27
N THR A 16 -17.50 -16.17 47.96
CA THR A 16 -16.89 -15.34 48.97
C THR A 16 -16.97 -13.88 48.51
N LEU A 17 -17.68 -13.18 49.29
CA LEU A 17 -17.83 -11.74 49.42
C LEU A 17 -16.48 -11.04 49.50
N VAL A 18 -16.52 -9.77 49.09
CA VAL A 18 -15.66 -8.67 49.57
C VAL A 18 -14.32 -8.55 48.85
N THR A 19 -14.25 -7.67 47.93
CA THR A 19 -13.74 -6.28 48.15
C THR A 19 -14.00 -5.46 46.91
N GLN A 20 -14.84 -4.47 47.04
CA GLN A 20 -14.96 -3.35 46.11
C GLN A 20 -13.61 -2.58 46.13
N VAL A 21 -12.75 -2.90 45.17
CA VAL A 21 -11.70 -1.99 44.80
C VAL A 21 -12.32 -1.05 43.79
N LEU A 22 -12.65 0.13 44.22
CA LEU A 22 -12.91 1.30 43.39
C LEU A 22 -11.68 1.54 42.51
N VAL A 23 -11.59 0.86 41.39
CA VAL A 23 -10.72 1.28 40.34
C VAL A 23 -11.36 2.51 39.72
N SER A 24 -10.88 3.65 40.15
CA SER A 24 -11.11 4.93 39.51
C SER A 24 -10.72 4.77 38.02
N ARG A 25 -11.73 4.52 37.22
CA ARG A 25 -11.63 4.54 35.78
C ARG A 25 -11.28 5.96 35.40
N ALA A 26 -9.97 6.22 35.20
CA ALA A 26 -9.50 7.44 34.64
C ALA A 26 -10.26 7.63 33.32
N VAL A 27 -11.19 8.54 33.32
CA VAL A 27 -11.90 8.99 32.13
C VAL A 27 -10.82 9.61 31.24
N ALA A 28 -10.35 8.83 30.29
CA ALA A 28 -9.47 9.34 29.26
C ALA A 28 -10.21 10.50 28.60
N SER A 29 -9.71 11.69 28.80
CA SER A 29 -10.20 12.91 28.17
C SER A 29 -10.34 12.62 26.67
N PRO A 30 -11.47 12.92 26.03
CA PRO A 30 -11.59 12.79 24.60
C PRO A 30 -10.51 13.67 23.97
N LYS A 31 -9.51 13.05 23.32
CA LYS A 31 -8.57 13.78 22.46
C LYS A 31 -9.43 14.63 21.55
N MET A 32 -9.42 15.95 21.74
CA MET A 32 -9.98 16.88 20.78
C MET A 32 -9.36 16.51 19.43
N GLN A 33 -10.15 15.81 18.63
CA GLN A 33 -9.79 15.58 17.23
C GLN A 33 -9.80 16.96 16.62
N ALA A 34 -8.59 17.48 16.39
CA ALA A 34 -8.43 18.70 15.63
C ALA A 34 -9.14 18.47 14.29
N GLN A 35 -10.30 19.08 14.14
CA GLN A 35 -11.08 18.99 12.92
C GLN A 35 -10.18 19.53 11.81
N ALA A 36 -9.84 18.65 10.86
CA ALA A 36 -9.07 19.04 9.70
C ALA A 36 -9.78 20.24 9.04
N PRO A 37 -9.05 21.31 8.68
CA PRO A 37 -9.65 22.50 8.12
C PRO A 37 -10.54 22.14 6.93
N VAL A 38 -11.79 22.58 6.98
CA VAL A 38 -12.77 22.29 5.91
C VAL A 38 -12.32 23.04 4.65
N ARG A 39 -11.81 22.30 3.67
CA ARG A 39 -11.44 22.87 2.37
C ARG A 39 -12.67 23.39 1.66
N SER A 40 -12.54 24.54 1.00
CA SER A 40 -13.61 25.10 0.17
C SER A 40 -13.98 24.15 -0.97
N LEU A 41 -15.19 24.32 -1.52
CA LEU A 41 -15.66 23.50 -2.65
C LEU A 41 -14.70 23.61 -3.84
N ASP A 42 -14.25 24.82 -4.16
CA ASP A 42 -13.32 25.07 -5.26
C ASP A 42 -11.99 24.34 -5.07
N GLN A 43 -11.42 24.39 -3.87
CA GLN A 43 -10.19 23.66 -3.55
C GLN A 43 -10.36 22.13 -3.70
N ARG A 44 -11.55 21.61 -3.35
CA ARG A 44 -11.85 20.18 -3.56
C ARG A 44 -11.95 19.84 -5.04
N MET A 45 -12.63 20.67 -5.82
CA MET A 45 -12.77 20.47 -7.26
C MET A 45 -11.43 20.55 -7.98
N ASP A 46 -10.57 21.49 -7.62
CA ASP A 46 -9.21 21.58 -8.18
C ASP A 46 -8.35 20.38 -7.82
N ALA A 47 -8.43 19.91 -6.58
CA ALA A 47 -7.71 18.70 -6.17
C ALA A 47 -8.19 17.47 -6.94
N LEU A 48 -9.49 17.34 -7.20
CA LEU A 48 -10.06 16.26 -8.01
C LEU A 48 -9.61 16.32 -9.46
N ARG A 49 -9.60 17.51 -10.07
CA ARG A 49 -9.10 17.72 -11.44
C ARG A 49 -7.64 17.28 -11.56
N ARG A 50 -6.77 17.77 -10.67
CA ARG A 50 -5.35 17.37 -10.63
C ARG A 50 -5.17 15.87 -10.45
N ALA A 51 -5.94 15.25 -9.55
CA ALA A 51 -5.89 13.81 -9.33
C ALA A 51 -6.33 13.02 -10.57
N ASN A 52 -7.35 13.48 -11.29
CA ASN A 52 -7.82 12.86 -12.52
C ASN A 52 -6.78 13.00 -13.65
N ASP A 53 -6.17 14.16 -13.81
CA ASP A 53 -5.11 14.37 -14.80
C ASP A 53 -3.93 13.42 -14.59
N ILE A 54 -3.50 13.27 -13.34
CA ILE A 54 -2.44 12.31 -12.99
C ILE A 54 -2.86 10.88 -13.34
N ARG A 55 -4.10 10.48 -13.04
CA ARG A 55 -4.62 9.14 -13.37
C ARG A 55 -4.64 8.89 -14.88
N VAL A 56 -5.11 9.86 -15.65
CA VAL A 56 -5.18 9.76 -17.12
C VAL A 56 -3.77 9.66 -17.72
N ARG A 57 -2.83 10.50 -17.28
CA ARG A 57 -1.43 10.45 -17.74
C ARG A 57 -0.77 9.10 -17.41
N ARG A 58 -0.99 8.56 -16.20
CA ARG A 58 -0.49 7.23 -15.81
C ARG A 58 -1.13 6.11 -16.63
N ALA A 59 -2.41 6.19 -16.91
CA ALA A 59 -3.09 5.20 -17.73
C ALA A 59 -2.54 5.18 -19.17
N ARG A 60 -2.31 6.36 -19.76
CA ARG A 60 -1.66 6.49 -21.07
C ARG A 60 -0.26 5.88 -21.06
N LEU A 61 0.57 6.25 -20.08
CA LEU A 61 1.92 5.71 -19.95
C LEU A 61 1.94 4.18 -19.82
N LYS A 62 1.03 3.62 -19.01
CA LYS A 62 0.90 2.15 -18.89
C LYS A 62 0.50 1.49 -20.21
N LYS A 63 -0.34 2.15 -21.00
CA LYS A 63 -0.69 1.70 -22.34
C LYS A 63 0.51 1.74 -23.27
N ASP A 64 1.27 2.85 -23.27
CA ASP A 64 2.47 3.02 -24.09
C ASP A 64 3.56 2.01 -23.73
N LEU A 65 3.73 1.69 -22.43
CA LEU A 65 4.61 0.60 -21.97
C LEU A 65 4.14 -0.76 -22.49
N LYS A 66 2.83 -1.03 -22.44
CA LYS A 66 2.25 -2.29 -22.91
C LYS A 66 2.40 -2.46 -24.42
N ASP A 67 2.22 -1.37 -25.17
CA ASP A 67 2.33 -1.33 -26.63
C ASP A 67 3.82 -1.28 -27.08
N GLY A 68 4.76 -1.17 -26.16
CA GLY A 68 6.20 -1.08 -26.45
C GLY A 68 6.66 0.27 -26.99
N ARG A 69 5.81 1.30 -26.93
CA ARG A 69 6.13 2.67 -27.38
C ARG A 69 7.03 3.42 -26.40
N ALA A 70 6.92 3.08 -25.14
CA ALA A 70 7.75 3.63 -24.06
C ALA A 70 8.59 2.52 -23.44
N ARG A 71 9.82 2.86 -23.03
CA ARG A 71 10.72 1.94 -22.33
C ARG A 71 10.71 2.24 -20.83
N ILE A 72 10.56 1.20 -20.04
CA ILE A 72 10.55 1.35 -18.58
C ILE A 72 11.88 1.92 -18.06
N GLU A 73 12.99 1.61 -18.72
CA GLU A 73 14.34 2.08 -18.37
C GLU A 73 14.46 3.59 -18.42
N GLU A 74 13.88 4.20 -19.46
CA GLU A 74 13.86 5.66 -19.63
C GLU A 74 13.07 6.34 -18.52
N ILE A 75 11.88 5.77 -18.19
CA ILE A 75 11.02 6.26 -17.12
C ILE A 75 11.68 6.12 -15.75
N LEU A 76 12.44 5.05 -15.53
CA LEU A 76 13.19 4.86 -14.29
C LEU A 76 14.39 5.79 -14.18
N ARG A 77 15.01 6.16 -15.31
CA ARG A 77 16.15 7.09 -15.34
C ARG A 77 15.71 8.51 -15.05
N ASP A 78 14.67 8.95 -15.72
CA ASP A 78 14.07 10.28 -15.53
C ASP A 78 12.56 10.16 -15.30
N PRO A 79 12.16 9.97 -14.03
CA PRO A 79 10.75 9.76 -13.72
C PRO A 79 9.98 11.07 -13.80
N PRO A 80 8.97 11.18 -14.69
CA PRO A 80 8.09 12.33 -14.71
C PRO A 80 7.33 12.49 -13.39
N GLU A 81 7.00 13.71 -13.02
CA GLU A 81 6.39 14.04 -11.74
C GLU A 81 5.14 13.20 -11.43
N TYR A 82 4.28 13.00 -12.44
CA TYR A 82 3.05 12.21 -12.28
C TYR A 82 3.31 10.71 -12.02
N VAL A 83 4.52 10.20 -12.27
CA VAL A 83 4.91 8.80 -12.00
C VAL A 83 5.60 8.67 -10.65
N SER A 84 6.14 9.72 -10.07
CA SER A 84 6.93 9.67 -8.83
C SER A 84 6.19 8.97 -7.68
N THR A 85 4.89 9.17 -7.56
CA THR A 85 4.04 8.53 -6.54
C THR A 85 3.41 7.20 -6.98
N ALA A 86 3.69 6.72 -8.21
CA ALA A 86 3.25 5.41 -8.67
C ALA A 86 4.14 4.30 -8.07
N LYS A 87 3.57 3.12 -7.81
CA LYS A 87 4.34 1.97 -7.35
C LYS A 87 5.19 1.41 -8.48
N VAL A 88 6.44 1.10 -8.16
CA VAL A 88 7.35 0.44 -9.12
C VAL A 88 6.76 -0.87 -9.63
N PHE A 89 6.18 -1.66 -8.75
CA PHE A 89 5.54 -2.92 -9.10
C PHE A 89 4.46 -2.77 -10.17
N ASP A 90 3.59 -1.75 -10.06
CA ASP A 90 2.52 -1.49 -11.03
C ASP A 90 3.07 -1.06 -12.41
N MET A 91 4.20 -0.37 -12.42
CA MET A 91 4.87 0.03 -13.66
C MET A 91 5.52 -1.19 -14.36
N LEU A 92 6.15 -2.09 -13.58
CA LEU A 92 6.72 -3.32 -14.08
C LEU A 92 5.65 -4.26 -14.67
N MET A 93 4.50 -4.33 -14.03
CA MET A 93 3.34 -5.10 -14.52
C MET A 93 2.78 -4.59 -15.86
N ALA A 94 3.01 -3.32 -16.19
CA ALA A 94 2.58 -2.75 -17.46
C ALA A 94 3.52 -3.15 -18.63
N VAL A 95 4.74 -3.60 -18.34
CA VAL A 95 5.70 -4.03 -19.37
C VAL A 95 5.27 -5.39 -19.94
N PRO A 96 5.24 -5.56 -21.29
CA PRO A 96 4.91 -6.84 -21.89
C PRO A 96 5.91 -7.92 -21.46
N LYS A 97 5.44 -9.17 -21.35
CA LYS A 97 6.23 -10.33 -20.89
C LYS A 97 6.68 -10.28 -19.41
N PHE A 98 6.30 -9.24 -18.66
CA PHE A 98 6.51 -9.16 -17.22
C PHE A 98 5.21 -9.49 -16.48
N GLY A 99 5.12 -10.72 -15.99
CA GLY A 99 4.04 -11.13 -15.11
C GLY A 99 4.33 -10.78 -13.63
N ARG A 100 3.31 -10.93 -12.79
CA ARG A 100 3.38 -10.64 -11.35
C ARG A 100 4.55 -11.34 -10.63
N VAL A 101 4.79 -12.60 -10.97
CA VAL A 101 5.87 -13.39 -10.37
C VAL A 101 7.24 -12.84 -10.77
N LYS A 102 7.41 -12.53 -12.07
CA LYS A 102 8.68 -12.02 -12.60
C LYS A 102 8.98 -10.63 -12.02
N ALA A 103 7.99 -9.73 -12.00
CA ALA A 103 8.12 -8.41 -11.39
C ALA A 103 8.50 -8.50 -9.90
N GLY A 104 7.87 -9.41 -9.15
CA GLY A 104 8.22 -9.64 -7.74
C GLY A 104 9.65 -10.13 -7.55
N ARG A 105 10.11 -11.07 -8.39
CA ARG A 105 11.50 -11.57 -8.35
C ARG A 105 12.51 -10.45 -8.64
N PHE A 106 12.24 -9.61 -9.64
CA PHE A 106 13.11 -8.47 -9.99
C PHE A 106 13.25 -7.50 -8.81
N LEU A 107 12.13 -7.14 -8.17
CA LEU A 107 12.17 -6.26 -7.01
C LEU A 107 12.91 -6.87 -5.83
N ASN A 108 12.71 -8.17 -5.58
CA ASN A 108 13.43 -8.88 -4.51
C ASN A 108 14.94 -8.93 -4.76
N THR A 109 15.38 -9.14 -6.01
CA THR A 109 16.81 -9.12 -6.39
C THR A 109 17.45 -7.78 -6.09
N CYS A 110 16.75 -6.68 -6.36
CA CYS A 110 17.21 -5.32 -6.04
C CYS A 110 16.91 -4.89 -4.59
N ARG A 111 16.41 -5.78 -3.74
CA ARG A 111 15.98 -5.49 -2.35
C ARG A 111 15.00 -4.30 -2.27
N ILE A 112 14.07 -4.24 -3.20
CA ILE A 112 13.04 -3.22 -3.29
C ILE A 112 11.70 -3.79 -2.84
N SER A 113 11.04 -3.11 -1.90
CA SER A 113 9.69 -3.50 -1.50
C SER A 113 8.68 -3.27 -2.64
N GLN A 114 7.71 -4.18 -2.79
CA GLN A 114 6.63 -4.06 -3.79
C GLN A 114 5.75 -2.81 -3.59
N SER A 115 5.72 -2.28 -2.38
CA SER A 115 4.98 -1.04 -2.06
C SER A 115 5.75 0.24 -2.38
N LYS A 116 7.05 0.12 -2.73
CA LYS A 116 7.91 1.28 -2.99
C LYS A 116 7.47 2.04 -4.23
N THR A 117 7.49 3.37 -4.13
CA THR A 117 7.16 4.25 -5.26
C THR A 117 8.38 4.53 -6.12
N VAL A 118 8.16 4.93 -7.37
CA VAL A 118 9.24 5.25 -8.33
C VAL A 118 10.12 6.38 -7.82
N GLY A 119 9.52 7.46 -7.28
CA GLY A 119 10.26 8.57 -6.69
C GLY A 119 10.98 8.22 -5.38
N GLY A 120 10.57 7.14 -4.71
CA GLY A 120 11.22 6.66 -3.48
C GLY A 120 12.43 5.75 -3.72
N LEU A 121 12.77 5.41 -4.97
CA LEU A 121 13.93 4.60 -5.29
C LEU A 121 15.22 5.39 -5.07
N SER A 122 16.22 4.75 -4.44
CA SER A 122 17.58 5.29 -4.43
C SER A 122 18.22 5.15 -5.83
N GLU A 123 19.21 5.98 -6.12
CA GLU A 123 19.93 5.90 -7.40
C GLU A 123 20.53 4.52 -7.64
N ARG A 124 21.11 3.91 -6.61
CA ARG A 124 21.63 2.55 -6.66
C ARG A 124 20.56 1.54 -7.05
N GLN A 125 19.39 1.56 -6.38
CA GLN A 125 18.28 0.66 -6.68
C GLN A 125 17.76 0.87 -8.11
N ARG A 126 17.74 2.11 -8.56
CA ARG A 126 17.33 2.49 -9.91
C ARG A 126 18.31 1.95 -10.95
N ALA A 127 19.60 2.10 -10.73
CA ALA A 127 20.66 1.56 -11.60
C ALA A 127 20.62 0.03 -11.65
N GLU A 128 20.44 -0.64 -10.51
CA GLU A 128 20.31 -2.11 -10.42
C GLU A 128 19.08 -2.61 -11.21
N LEU A 129 17.93 -1.95 -11.09
CA LEU A 129 16.74 -2.27 -11.87
C LEU A 129 16.98 -2.13 -13.37
N ILE A 130 17.56 -1.01 -13.82
CA ILE A 130 17.86 -0.77 -15.22
C ILE A 130 18.84 -1.81 -15.74
N GLY A 131 19.85 -2.18 -14.97
CA GLY A 131 20.83 -3.22 -15.32
C GLY A 131 20.20 -4.61 -15.51
N LEU A 132 19.12 -4.93 -14.78
CA LEU A 132 18.40 -6.19 -14.94
C LEU A 132 17.54 -6.22 -16.21
N PHE A 133 17.08 -5.08 -16.72
CA PHE A 133 16.32 -4.99 -17.97
C PHE A 133 17.22 -5.15 -19.20
N ASN A 134 18.47 -4.73 -19.12
CA ASN A 134 19.43 -4.81 -20.22
C ASN A 134 20.11 -6.18 -20.37
N ARG A 135 19.79 -7.14 -19.49
CA ARG A 135 20.24 -8.54 -19.56
C ARG A 135 19.22 -9.42 -20.26
#